data_0694470da0010bb56cadea9f09f29dfe
#
_entry.id   0694470da0010bb56cadea9f09f29dfe
#
_cell.length_a   1.000
_cell.length_b   1.000
_cell.length_c   1.000
_cell.angle_alpha   90.00
_cell.angle_beta   90.00
_cell.angle_gamma   90.00
#
_symmetry.space_group_name_H-M   'P 1'
#
loop_
_entity.id
_entity.type
_entity.pdbx_description
1 polymer ?
#
loop_
_entity_poly.entity_id
_entity_poly.type
_entity_poly.pdbx_seq_one_letter_code
_entity_poly.pdbx_strand_id
1 'polypeptide(L)'
;MSAPGPGHGVYGISVAAELVGMGVQTLRLYEARGLLDPARTAGGTRRYSPDDLVRIRRIGALLAAGLNLAGIAMVLDLEEEATHLRTLHERAPE
;
A
#
# COMPACT_ATOMS: atom_id res chain seq x y z
N MET A 1 19.95 -12.62 -12.25
CA MET A 1 19.60 -11.59 -11.26
C MET A 1 18.09 -11.70 -10.97
N SER A 2 17.74 -11.90 -9.73
CA SER A 2 16.32 -12.08 -9.38
C SER A 2 15.62 -10.71 -9.30
N ALA A 3 14.34 -10.70 -9.68
CA ALA A 3 13.51 -9.50 -9.54
C ALA A 3 13.32 -9.16 -8.06
N PRO A 4 13.14 -7.88 -7.70
CA PRO A 4 12.79 -7.49 -6.34
C PRO A 4 11.49 -8.15 -5.91
N GLY A 5 11.38 -8.52 -4.63
CA GLY A 5 10.15 -9.07 -4.08
C GLY A 5 9.02 -8.05 -4.03
N PRO A 6 7.76 -8.51 -3.84
CA PRO A 6 6.59 -7.62 -3.85
C PRO A 6 6.64 -6.49 -2.81
N GLY A 7 7.31 -6.72 -1.69
CA GLY A 7 7.45 -5.69 -0.64
C GLY A 7 8.65 -4.78 -0.83
N HIS A 8 9.44 -4.98 -1.89
CA HIS A 8 10.64 -4.17 -2.12
C HIS A 8 10.31 -2.87 -2.85
N GLY A 9 10.75 -1.74 -2.31
CA GLY A 9 10.48 -0.42 -2.91
C GLY A 9 11.39 -0.15 -4.10
N VAL A 10 10.79 -0.06 -5.30
CA VAL A 10 11.51 0.12 -6.56
C VAL A 10 11.07 1.35 -7.35
N TYR A 11 9.87 1.89 -7.08
CA TYR A 11 9.30 2.98 -7.88
C TYR A 11 9.36 4.31 -7.13
N GLY A 12 9.84 5.37 -7.79
CA GLY A 12 9.68 6.73 -7.28
C GLY A 12 8.22 7.16 -7.32
N ILE A 13 7.89 8.26 -6.63
CA ILE A 13 6.50 8.72 -6.51
C ILE A 13 5.85 9.03 -7.87
N SER A 14 6.59 9.64 -8.80
CA SER A 14 6.05 9.99 -10.12
C SER A 14 5.67 8.75 -10.92
N VAL A 15 6.54 7.73 -10.90
CA VAL A 15 6.28 6.47 -11.60
C VAL A 15 5.13 5.72 -10.93
N ALA A 16 5.12 5.66 -9.60
CA ALA A 16 4.04 5.01 -8.85
C ALA A 16 2.69 5.66 -9.18
N ALA A 17 2.62 6.99 -9.16
CA ALA A 17 1.40 7.73 -9.49
C ALA A 17 0.92 7.39 -10.91
N GLU A 18 1.83 7.37 -11.86
CA GLU A 18 1.50 7.02 -13.24
C GLU A 18 0.96 5.59 -13.35
N LEU A 19 1.61 4.63 -12.68
CA LEU A 19 1.21 3.23 -12.72
C LEU A 19 -0.18 2.99 -12.11
N VAL A 20 -0.57 3.75 -11.10
CA VAL A 20 -1.90 3.61 -10.49
C VAL A 20 -2.93 4.57 -11.07
N GLY A 21 -2.53 5.44 -12.00
CA GLY A 21 -3.45 6.39 -12.64
C GLY A 21 -3.94 7.49 -11.72
N MET A 22 -3.13 7.91 -10.76
CA MET A 22 -3.47 8.96 -9.79
C MET A 22 -2.43 10.07 -9.82
N GLY A 23 -2.76 11.24 -9.26
CA GLY A 23 -1.81 12.34 -9.12
C GLY A 23 -0.84 12.10 -7.97
N VAL A 24 0.36 12.70 -8.08
CA VAL A 24 1.38 12.65 -7.03
C VAL A 24 0.82 13.17 -5.69
N GLN A 25 0.02 14.24 -5.73
CA GLN A 25 -0.56 14.82 -4.51
C GLN A 25 -1.52 13.86 -3.80
N THR A 26 -2.20 13.00 -4.56
CA THR A 26 -3.07 11.97 -3.98
C THR A 26 -2.25 10.98 -3.15
N LEU A 27 -1.12 10.52 -3.67
CA LEU A 27 -0.24 9.62 -2.95
C LEU A 27 0.35 10.28 -1.69
N ARG A 28 0.69 11.55 -1.78
CA ARG A 28 1.16 12.33 -0.62
C ARG A 28 0.09 12.47 0.44
N LEU A 29 -1.16 12.68 0.03
CA LEU A 29 -2.29 12.74 0.95
C LEU A 29 -2.46 11.41 1.69
N TYR A 30 -2.42 10.30 0.98
CA TYR A 30 -2.55 8.97 1.60
C TYR A 30 -1.44 8.72 2.62
N GLU A 31 -0.21 9.10 2.30
CA GLU A 31 0.91 8.99 3.23
C GLU A 31 0.69 9.88 4.46
N ALA A 32 0.29 11.14 4.25
CA ALA A 32 0.04 12.08 5.33
C ALA A 32 -1.06 11.60 6.27
N ARG A 33 -2.01 10.82 5.78
CA ARG A 33 -3.10 10.24 6.57
C ARG A 33 -2.75 8.88 7.16
N GLY A 34 -1.52 8.43 7.00
CA GLY A 34 -1.08 7.15 7.56
C GLY A 34 -1.57 5.92 6.80
N LEU A 35 -2.11 6.10 5.59
CA LEU A 35 -2.60 4.98 4.78
C LEU A 35 -1.51 4.29 3.98
N LEU A 36 -0.38 4.97 3.77
CA LEU A 36 0.79 4.47 3.06
C LEU A 36 2.04 4.75 3.87
N ASP A 37 2.98 3.83 3.82
CA ASP A 37 4.29 3.98 4.45
C ASP A 37 5.36 3.44 3.51
N PRO A 38 5.67 4.16 2.41
CA PRO A 38 6.67 3.69 1.45
C PRO A 38 8.06 3.69 2.07
N ALA A 39 8.90 2.77 1.61
CA ALA A 39 10.31 2.76 1.98
C ALA A 39 10.98 4.07 1.49
N ARG A 40 12.11 4.39 2.08
CA ARG A 40 12.89 5.56 1.68
C ARG A 40 14.34 5.16 1.45
N THR A 41 14.98 5.83 0.47
CA THR A 41 16.41 5.70 0.28
C THR A 41 17.17 6.35 1.43
N ALA A 42 18.47 6.16 1.50
CA ALA A 42 19.33 6.82 2.50
C ALA A 42 19.19 8.36 2.44
N GLY A 43 18.91 8.92 1.27
CA GLY A 43 18.68 10.36 1.10
C GLY A 43 17.26 10.81 1.39
N GLY A 44 16.36 9.92 1.84
CA GLY A 44 14.98 10.25 2.19
C GLY A 44 14.00 10.23 1.04
N THR A 45 14.38 9.76 -0.14
CA THR A 45 13.51 9.67 -1.29
C THR A 45 12.59 8.45 -1.18
N ARG A 46 11.28 8.66 -1.41
CA ARG A 46 10.28 7.59 -1.37
C ARG A 46 10.52 6.55 -2.44
N ARG A 47 10.33 5.28 -2.05
CA ARG A 47 10.36 4.14 -2.97
C ARG A 47 9.15 3.24 -2.71
N TYR A 48 8.29 3.15 -3.71
CA TYR A 48 7.05 2.37 -3.63
C TYR A 48 7.30 0.96 -4.14
N SER A 49 6.75 -0.02 -3.43
CA SER A 49 6.80 -1.43 -3.81
C SER A 49 5.59 -1.81 -4.65
N PRO A 50 5.62 -2.96 -5.35
CA PRO A 50 4.40 -3.52 -5.96
C PRO A 50 3.25 -3.67 -4.96
N ASP A 51 3.52 -4.06 -3.71
CA ASP A 51 2.50 -4.15 -2.66
C ASP A 51 1.92 -2.77 -2.34
N ASP A 52 2.74 -1.73 -2.32
CA ASP A 52 2.26 -0.36 -2.14
C ASP A 52 1.29 0.03 -3.26
N LEU A 53 1.58 -0.34 -4.50
CA LEU A 53 0.70 -0.05 -5.62
C LEU A 53 -0.66 -0.74 -5.47
N VAL A 54 -0.67 -1.98 -5.02
CA VAL A 54 -1.91 -2.72 -4.73
C VAL A 54 -2.70 -2.00 -3.65
N ARG A 55 -2.03 -1.57 -2.58
CA ARG A 55 -2.67 -0.83 -1.49
C ARG A 55 -3.25 0.50 -1.95
N ILE A 56 -2.52 1.24 -2.78
CA ILE A 56 -3.00 2.51 -3.35
C ILE A 56 -4.27 2.29 -4.16
N ARG A 57 -4.30 1.27 -5.01
CA ARG A 57 -5.47 0.94 -5.81
C ARG A 57 -6.66 0.56 -4.92
N ARG A 58 -6.41 -0.19 -3.84
CA ARG A 58 -7.45 -0.56 -2.88
C ARG A 58 -8.04 0.66 -2.19
N ILE A 59 -7.20 1.62 -1.78
CA ILE A 59 -7.65 2.88 -1.19
C ILE A 59 -8.56 3.62 -2.17
N GLY A 60 -8.15 3.74 -3.43
CA GLY A 60 -8.94 4.40 -4.46
C GLY A 60 -10.29 3.73 -4.68
N ALA A 61 -10.33 2.40 -4.68
CA ALA A 61 -11.58 1.65 -4.82
C ALA A 61 -12.52 1.88 -3.63
N LEU A 62 -12.00 1.93 -2.41
CA LEU A 62 -12.80 2.17 -1.22
C LEU A 62 -13.35 3.60 -1.18
N LEU A 63 -12.56 4.59 -1.62
CA LEU A 63 -13.05 5.96 -1.79
C LEU A 63 -14.19 6.01 -2.82
N ALA A 64 -14.02 5.34 -3.95
CA ALA A 64 -15.04 5.27 -4.99
C ALA A 64 -16.32 4.59 -4.49
N ALA A 65 -16.21 3.68 -3.53
CA ALA A 65 -17.34 3.01 -2.89
C ALA A 65 -18.00 3.87 -1.81
N GLY A 66 -17.48 5.08 -1.54
CA GLY A 66 -18.11 6.04 -0.64
C GLY A 66 -17.52 6.09 0.77
N LEU A 67 -16.44 5.35 1.06
CA LEU A 67 -15.82 5.43 2.38
C LEU A 67 -14.97 6.70 2.49
N ASN A 68 -14.90 7.25 3.70
CA ASN A 68 -13.94 8.33 3.98
C ASN A 68 -12.58 7.73 4.38
N LEU A 69 -11.55 8.58 4.48
CA LEU A 69 -10.20 8.11 4.76
C LEU A 69 -10.07 7.39 6.11
N ALA A 70 -10.80 7.83 7.13
CA ALA A 70 -10.80 7.17 8.43
C ALA A 70 -11.38 5.77 8.35
N GLY A 71 -12.51 5.62 7.64
CA GLY A 71 -13.13 4.31 7.42
C GLY A 71 -12.24 3.38 6.60
N ILE A 72 -11.54 3.93 5.62
CA ILE A 72 -10.59 3.16 4.80
C ILE A 72 -9.46 2.62 5.66
N ALA A 73 -8.91 3.42 6.57
CA ALA A 73 -7.87 2.96 7.50
C ALA A 73 -8.35 1.75 8.30
N MET A 74 -9.57 1.80 8.82
CA MET A 74 -10.15 0.67 9.56
C MET A 74 -10.31 -0.57 8.69
N VAL A 75 -10.81 -0.42 7.45
CA VAL A 75 -10.98 -1.54 6.53
C VAL A 75 -9.63 -2.19 6.21
N LEU A 76 -8.62 -1.38 5.91
CA LEU A 76 -7.29 -1.91 5.58
C LEU A 76 -6.67 -2.65 6.76
N ASP A 77 -6.82 -2.13 7.99
CA ASP A 77 -6.32 -2.80 9.18
C ASP A 77 -7.02 -4.14 9.39
N LEU A 78 -8.33 -4.19 9.20
CA LEU A 78 -9.11 -5.43 9.32
C LEU A 78 -8.72 -6.44 8.25
N GLU A 79 -8.49 -5.99 7.02
CA GLU A 79 -8.05 -6.87 5.92
C GLU A 79 -6.67 -7.45 6.20
N GLU A 80 -5.75 -6.65 6.73
CA GLU A 80 -4.40 -7.12 7.11
C GLU A 80 -4.48 -8.13 8.25
N GLU A 81 -5.30 -7.87 9.27
CA GLU A 81 -5.52 -8.79 10.39
C GLU A 81 -6.09 -10.11 9.88
N ALA A 82 -7.11 -10.06 9.02
CA ALA A 82 -7.73 -11.27 8.47
C ALA A 82 -6.71 -12.08 7.66
N THR A 83 -5.87 -11.43 6.87
CA THR A 83 -4.82 -12.10 6.10
C THR A 83 -3.79 -12.73 7.02
N HIS A 84 -3.38 -12.02 8.07
CA HIS A 84 -2.43 -12.53 9.05
C HIS A 84 -2.96 -13.78 9.77
N LEU A 85 -4.20 -13.72 10.25
CA LEU A 85 -4.84 -14.86 10.92
C LEU A 85 -4.97 -16.06 9.99
N ARG A 86 -5.34 -15.82 8.74
CA ARG A 86 -5.43 -16.90 7.74
C ARG A 86 -4.08 -17.55 7.51
N THR A 87 -3.02 -16.75 7.37
CA THR A 87 -1.66 -17.27 7.18
C THR A 87 -1.22 -18.09 8.37
N LEU A 88 -1.47 -17.65 9.60
CA LEU A 88 -1.16 -18.41 10.81
C LEU A 88 -1.91 -19.72 10.85
N HIS A 89 -3.18 -19.74 10.47
CA HIS A 89 -4.00 -20.95 10.44
C HIS A 89 -3.47 -21.96 9.41
N GLU A 90 -3.10 -21.48 8.24
CA GLU A 90 -2.55 -22.32 7.17
C GLU A 90 -1.20 -22.93 7.55
N ARG A 91 -0.43 -22.28 8.41
CA ARG A 91 0.88 -22.74 8.88
C ARG A 91 0.81 -23.58 10.14
N ALA A 92 -0.36 -23.65 10.80
CA ALA A 92 -0.49 -24.41 12.03
C ALA A 92 -0.21 -25.91 11.77
N PRO A 93 0.55 -26.57 12.63
CA PRO A 93 0.74 -28.02 12.51
C PRO A 93 -0.58 -28.72 12.77
N GLU A 94 -0.75 -29.81 12.09
CA GLU A 94 -1.92 -30.68 12.29
C GLU A 94 -1.88 -31.39 13.65
#